data_0ed2287435d438ed878e29e63ef36e3a
#
_entry.id   0ed2287435d438ed878e29e63ef36e3a
#
_cell.length_a   1.000
_cell.length_b   1.000
_cell.length_c   1.000
_cell.angle_alpha   90.00
_cell.angle_beta   90.00
_cell.angle_gamma   90.00
#
_symmetry.space_group_name_H-M   'P 1'
#
loop_
_entity.id
_entity.type
_entity.pdbx_description
1 polymer ?
#
loop_
_entity_poly.entity_id
_entity_poly.type
_entity_poly.pdbx_seq_one_letter_code
_entity_poly.pdbx_strand_id
1 'polypeptide(L)'
;MAFGPALLTTSLGLLFGIGLRDMWGTPMWNYSGIVLLLFIDDADMVVLSKRLYTGLCVFLILITLVMILYTASGARLTGKPGRMHWPQVAISLQAQQTWQSLSHCPLDAVGGQYWLAGLITTDAKSQPSILIAPNAAFSPWMNAQRIESRGLLQVWRDGEHDEIPYLDQPNIAALATAEGIWQFAWPQNPEREPLIVHWRAYVPTDCRSFR
;
A
#
# COMPACT_ATOMS: atom_id res chain seq x y z
N MET A 1 -9.45 28.37 18.66
CA MET A 1 -9.84 27.17 17.86
C MET A 1 -8.71 26.57 17.02
N ALA A 2 -7.74 27.34 16.51
CA ALA A 2 -6.67 26.83 15.63
C ALA A 2 -5.81 25.71 16.23
N PHE A 3 -5.50 25.77 17.50
CA PHE A 3 -4.69 24.78 18.22
C PHE A 3 -5.54 23.71 18.93
N GLY A 4 -6.86 23.79 18.87
CA GLY A 4 -7.78 22.85 19.52
C GLY A 4 -7.56 21.40 19.09
N PRO A 5 -7.49 21.08 17.79
CA PRO A 5 -7.21 19.73 17.32
C PRO A 5 -5.87 19.18 17.82
N ALA A 6 -4.81 20.02 17.80
CA ALA A 6 -3.48 19.61 18.27
C ALA A 6 -3.49 19.31 19.78
N LEU A 7 -4.08 20.19 20.57
CA LEU A 7 -4.20 19.98 22.02
C LEU A 7 -5.03 18.74 22.35
N LEU A 8 -6.18 18.57 21.69
CA LEU A 8 -7.06 17.43 21.92
C LEU A 8 -6.33 16.10 21.58
N THR A 9 -5.73 16.03 20.42
CA THR A 9 -5.07 14.79 19.95
C THR A 9 -3.85 14.46 20.82
N THR A 10 -3.05 15.48 21.18
CA THR A 10 -1.89 15.28 22.07
C THR A 10 -2.34 14.84 23.45
N SER A 11 -3.40 15.46 24.00
CA SER A 11 -3.94 15.08 25.31
C SER A 11 -4.49 13.65 25.29
N LEU A 12 -5.22 13.26 24.25
CA LEU A 12 -5.71 11.87 24.10
C LEU A 12 -4.55 10.87 23.99
N GLY A 13 -3.51 11.21 23.22
CA GLY A 13 -2.31 10.37 23.13
C GLY A 13 -1.62 10.17 24.47
N LEU A 14 -1.44 11.24 25.24
CA LEU A 14 -0.79 11.20 26.54
C LEU A 14 -1.62 10.52 27.63
N LEU A 15 -2.93 10.81 27.69
CA LEU A 15 -3.81 10.30 28.76
C LEU A 15 -4.24 8.85 28.54
N PHE A 16 -4.43 8.44 27.29
CA PHE A 16 -4.97 7.12 26.94
C PHE A 16 -3.94 6.20 26.26
N GLY A 17 -2.69 6.63 26.09
CA GLY A 17 -1.66 5.81 25.43
C GLY A 17 -1.94 5.52 23.96
N ILE A 18 -2.77 6.35 23.31
CA ILE A 18 -3.11 6.16 21.88
C ILE A 18 -1.91 6.54 21.03
N GLY A 19 -1.37 5.58 20.29
CA GLY A 19 -0.28 5.84 19.34
C GLY A 19 -0.73 6.82 18.25
N LEU A 20 -0.16 8.03 18.25
CA LEU A 20 -0.41 9.02 17.22
C LEU A 20 0.29 8.59 15.92
N ARG A 21 -0.46 8.53 14.83
CA ARG A 21 0.13 8.32 13.52
C ARG A 21 0.54 9.65 12.89
N ASP A 22 1.64 9.65 12.16
CA ASP A 22 2.21 10.78 11.44
C ASP A 22 1.21 11.51 10.53
N MET A 23 0.29 10.76 9.90
CA MET A 23 -0.77 11.32 9.06
C MET A 23 -1.76 12.24 9.82
N TRP A 24 -1.80 12.17 11.15
CA TRP A 24 -2.68 13.03 11.97
C TRP A 24 -2.05 14.38 12.27
N GLY A 25 -0.75 14.53 12.02
CA GLY A 25 -0.05 15.81 12.23
C GLY A 25 -0.56 16.92 11.31
N THR A 26 -0.87 16.61 10.04
CA THR A 26 -1.29 17.62 9.06
C THR A 26 -2.57 18.36 9.46
N PRO A 27 -3.69 17.69 9.85
CA PRO A 27 -4.90 18.39 10.31
C PRO A 27 -4.68 19.26 11.56
N MET A 28 -3.73 18.91 12.42
CA MET A 28 -3.47 19.63 13.67
C MET A 28 -3.00 21.07 13.44
N TRP A 29 -2.26 21.29 12.36
CA TRP A 29 -1.57 22.56 12.10
C TRP A 29 -2.16 23.38 10.97
N ASN A 30 -3.26 22.92 10.34
CA ASN A 30 -3.85 23.56 9.17
C ASN A 30 -4.18 25.03 9.34
N TYR A 31 -4.57 25.45 10.54
CA TYR A 31 -4.98 26.82 10.84
C TYR A 31 -3.90 27.65 11.55
N SER A 32 -2.76 27.07 11.90
CA SER A 32 -1.70 27.78 12.63
C SER A 32 -1.14 28.98 11.84
N GLY A 33 -0.99 28.82 10.51
CA GLY A 33 -0.54 29.92 9.63
C GLY A 33 -1.51 31.10 9.62
N ILE A 34 -2.82 30.85 9.63
CA ILE A 34 -3.84 31.92 9.67
C ILE A 34 -3.75 32.68 10.99
N VAL A 35 -3.58 31.96 12.10
CA VAL A 35 -3.42 32.60 13.43
C VAL A 35 -2.18 33.47 13.47
N LEU A 36 -1.07 33.03 12.91
CA LEU A 36 0.16 33.83 12.83
C LEU A 36 -0.04 35.11 12.03
N LEU A 37 -0.81 35.06 10.94
CA LEU A 37 -1.13 36.23 10.11
C LEU A 37 -1.95 37.29 10.86
N LEU A 38 -2.76 36.92 11.85
CA LEU A 38 -3.56 37.84 12.67
C LEU A 38 -2.71 38.75 13.58
N PHE A 39 -1.43 38.43 13.79
CA PHE A 39 -0.51 39.24 14.59
C PHE A 39 0.40 40.15 13.77
N ILE A 40 0.14 40.28 12.48
CA ILE A 40 0.94 41.08 11.55
C ILE A 40 0.16 42.35 11.19
N ASP A 41 0.80 43.51 11.33
CA ASP A 41 0.20 44.79 10.97
C ASP A 41 0.05 44.94 9.44
N ASP A 42 -1.02 45.64 9.01
CA ASP A 42 -1.35 45.81 7.59
C ASP A 42 -0.21 46.51 6.80
N ALA A 43 0.53 47.40 7.43
CA ALA A 43 1.65 48.10 6.79
C ALA A 43 2.80 47.16 6.37
N ASP A 44 3.01 46.08 7.10
CA ASP A 44 4.05 45.09 6.83
C ASP A 44 3.59 43.98 5.87
N MET A 45 2.29 43.86 5.65
CA MET A 45 1.70 42.78 4.85
C MET A 45 2.18 42.78 3.38
N VAL A 46 2.41 43.93 2.76
CA VAL A 46 2.86 44.00 1.36
C VAL A 46 4.29 43.47 1.21
N VAL A 47 5.19 43.86 2.12
CA VAL A 47 6.59 43.40 2.10
C VAL A 47 6.67 41.91 2.51
N LEU A 48 5.89 41.53 3.52
CA LEU A 48 5.82 40.17 4.02
C LEU A 48 5.24 39.24 2.97
N SER A 49 4.18 39.62 2.24
CA SER A 49 3.57 38.79 1.20
C SER A 49 4.57 38.43 0.10
N LYS A 50 5.41 39.35 -0.35
CA LYS A 50 6.46 39.08 -1.35
C LYS A 50 7.51 38.09 -0.78
N ARG A 51 7.96 38.32 0.46
CA ARG A 51 8.93 37.43 1.12
C ARG A 51 8.36 36.04 1.37
N LEU A 52 7.11 35.94 1.82
CA LEU A 52 6.41 34.68 2.02
C LEU A 52 6.22 33.92 0.71
N TYR A 53 5.81 34.63 -0.37
CA TYR A 53 5.66 33.99 -1.68
C TYR A 53 7.02 33.45 -2.18
N THR A 54 8.07 34.22 -2.10
CA THR A 54 9.42 33.78 -2.49
C THR A 54 9.88 32.62 -1.62
N GLY A 55 9.69 32.71 -0.29
CA GLY A 55 10.02 31.65 0.65
C GLY A 55 9.24 30.37 0.37
N LEU A 56 7.94 30.47 0.06
CA LEU A 56 7.10 29.32 -0.31
C LEU A 56 7.59 28.68 -1.61
N CYS A 57 7.89 29.48 -2.63
CA CYS A 57 8.43 28.93 -3.89
C CYS A 57 9.75 28.20 -3.67
N VAL A 58 10.69 28.80 -2.91
CA VAL A 58 11.96 28.16 -2.57
C VAL A 58 11.74 26.89 -1.76
N PHE A 59 10.86 26.92 -0.78
CA PHE A 59 10.51 25.74 0.03
C PHE A 59 9.93 24.60 -0.83
N LEU A 60 8.99 24.91 -1.72
CA LEU A 60 8.39 23.90 -2.62
C LEU A 60 9.44 23.30 -3.57
N ILE A 61 10.35 24.13 -4.11
CA ILE A 61 11.45 23.64 -4.95
C ILE A 61 12.37 22.73 -4.15
N LEU A 62 12.79 23.15 -2.96
CA LEU A 62 13.69 22.37 -2.11
C LEU A 62 13.06 21.06 -1.67
N ILE A 63 11.80 21.06 -1.21
CA ILE A 63 11.14 19.82 -0.78
C ILE A 63 10.95 18.86 -1.95
N THR A 64 10.60 19.38 -3.14
CA THR A 64 10.50 18.57 -4.35
C THR A 64 11.85 17.97 -4.72
N LEU A 65 12.93 18.75 -4.67
CA LEU A 65 14.28 18.24 -4.94
C LEU A 65 14.70 17.17 -3.93
N VAL A 66 14.45 17.39 -2.64
CA VAL A 66 14.72 16.39 -1.58
C VAL A 66 13.94 15.12 -1.82
N MET A 67 12.66 15.21 -2.18
CA MET A 67 11.83 14.05 -2.49
C MET A 67 12.32 13.29 -3.72
N ILE A 68 12.73 13.99 -4.77
CA ILE A 68 13.33 13.37 -5.96
C ILE A 68 14.64 12.64 -5.58
N LEU A 69 15.52 13.29 -4.83
CA LEU A 69 16.77 12.68 -4.38
C LEU A 69 16.51 11.47 -3.48
N TYR A 70 15.55 11.58 -2.56
CA TYR A 70 15.18 10.46 -1.68
C TYR A 70 14.61 9.28 -2.48
N THR A 71 13.73 9.52 -3.44
CA THR A 71 13.17 8.45 -4.28
C THR A 71 14.23 7.82 -5.19
N ALA A 72 15.18 8.62 -5.68
CA ALA A 72 16.24 8.13 -6.57
C ALA A 72 17.37 7.37 -5.85
N SER A 73 17.71 7.78 -4.62
CA SER A 73 18.89 7.26 -3.92
C SER A 73 18.65 6.75 -2.49
N GLY A 74 17.47 7.01 -1.93
CA GLY A 74 17.18 6.74 -0.52
C GLY A 74 17.36 5.27 -0.14
N ALA A 75 16.97 4.33 -0.99
CA ALA A 75 17.15 2.90 -0.74
C ALA A 75 18.62 2.49 -0.70
N ARG A 76 19.49 3.13 -1.50
CA ARG A 76 20.94 2.90 -1.49
C ARG A 76 21.58 3.47 -0.22
N LEU A 77 21.17 4.68 0.17
CA LEU A 77 21.73 5.37 1.34
C LEU A 77 21.31 4.74 2.66
N THR A 78 20.05 4.31 2.77
CA THR A 78 19.51 3.72 4.01
C THR A 78 19.71 2.21 4.10
N GLY A 79 20.06 1.56 2.99
CA GLY A 79 20.14 0.10 2.89
C GLY A 79 18.79 -0.61 3.01
N LYS A 80 17.70 0.14 3.20
CA LYS A 80 16.34 -0.39 3.38
C LYS A 80 15.41 0.12 2.28
N PRO A 81 14.86 -0.75 1.42
CA PRO A 81 13.89 -0.32 0.44
C PRO A 81 12.60 0.11 1.14
N GLY A 82 12.19 1.35 0.89
CA GLY A 82 10.88 1.85 1.28
C GLY A 82 9.78 1.32 0.34
N ARG A 83 8.53 1.66 0.65
CA ARG A 83 7.36 1.22 -0.14
C ARG A 83 7.42 1.61 -1.62
N MET A 84 8.05 2.73 -1.94
CA MET A 84 8.20 3.22 -3.33
C MET A 84 9.24 2.46 -4.16
N HIS A 85 10.03 1.60 -3.54
CA HIS A 85 11.11 0.86 -4.21
C HIS A 85 10.73 -0.59 -4.54
N TRP A 86 9.48 -0.96 -4.27
CA TRP A 86 8.99 -2.30 -4.58
C TRP A 86 8.94 -2.51 -6.10
N PRO A 87 9.28 -3.70 -6.60
CA PRO A 87 9.21 -4.04 -8.01
C PRO A 87 7.75 -4.30 -8.46
N GLN A 88 6.87 -3.29 -8.30
CA GLN A 88 5.43 -3.39 -8.47
C GLN A 88 5.03 -4.00 -9.81
N VAL A 89 5.57 -3.46 -10.91
CA VAL A 89 5.26 -3.94 -12.26
C VAL A 89 5.65 -5.41 -12.44
N ALA A 90 6.85 -5.79 -11.94
CA ALA A 90 7.32 -7.18 -12.03
C ALA A 90 6.44 -8.13 -11.22
N ILE A 91 6.03 -7.73 -10.02
CA ILE A 91 5.13 -8.52 -9.17
C ILE A 91 3.78 -8.73 -9.86
N SER A 92 3.19 -7.66 -10.37
CA SER A 92 1.89 -7.72 -11.05
C SER A 92 1.95 -8.56 -12.33
N LEU A 93 2.97 -8.40 -13.17
CA LEU A 93 3.17 -9.20 -14.37
C LEU A 93 3.34 -10.69 -14.04
N GLN A 94 4.17 -11.01 -13.04
CA GLN A 94 4.40 -12.39 -12.62
C GLN A 94 3.11 -13.04 -12.10
N ALA A 95 2.32 -12.30 -11.31
CA ALA A 95 1.03 -12.78 -10.81
C ALA A 95 0.06 -13.08 -11.96
N GLN A 96 -0.05 -12.18 -12.94
CA GLN A 96 -0.90 -12.37 -14.11
C GLN A 96 -0.43 -13.56 -14.95
N GLN A 97 0.87 -13.70 -15.21
CA GLN A 97 1.44 -14.82 -15.98
C GLN A 97 1.22 -16.16 -15.26
N THR A 98 1.45 -16.19 -13.94
CA THR A 98 1.19 -17.39 -13.12
C THR A 98 -0.28 -17.77 -13.20
N TRP A 99 -1.19 -16.83 -13.02
CA TRP A 99 -2.63 -17.11 -13.13
C TRP A 99 -3.03 -17.61 -14.50
N GLN A 100 -2.57 -16.95 -15.58
CA GLN A 100 -2.86 -17.35 -16.96
C GLN A 100 -2.31 -18.73 -17.33
N SER A 101 -1.23 -19.17 -16.70
CA SER A 101 -0.70 -20.53 -16.91
C SER A 101 -1.56 -21.62 -16.26
N LEU A 102 -2.37 -21.28 -15.26
CA LEU A 102 -3.19 -22.19 -14.49
C LEU A 102 -4.67 -22.11 -14.87
N SER A 103 -5.11 -20.96 -15.37
CA SER A 103 -6.52 -20.65 -15.59
C SER A 103 -6.71 -19.89 -16.92
N HIS A 104 -7.75 -20.27 -17.67
CA HIS A 104 -8.21 -19.51 -18.83
C HIS A 104 -9.18 -18.39 -18.45
N CYS A 105 -9.68 -18.38 -17.21
CA CYS A 105 -10.51 -17.30 -16.69
C CYS A 105 -9.67 -16.11 -16.22
N PRO A 106 -10.20 -14.87 -16.26
CA PRO A 106 -9.49 -13.72 -15.75
C PRO A 106 -9.25 -13.83 -14.24
N LEU A 107 -8.15 -13.26 -13.73
CA LEU A 107 -7.89 -13.14 -12.31
C LEU A 107 -8.94 -12.20 -11.70
N ASP A 108 -9.85 -12.73 -10.87
CA ASP A 108 -10.96 -11.98 -10.26
C ASP A 108 -10.62 -11.46 -8.85
N ALA A 109 -9.79 -12.19 -8.10
CA ALA A 109 -9.45 -11.81 -6.73
C ALA A 109 -8.00 -12.14 -6.36
N VAL A 110 -7.41 -11.27 -5.55
CA VAL A 110 -6.10 -11.47 -4.91
C VAL A 110 -6.29 -11.33 -3.41
N GLY A 111 -5.79 -12.31 -2.64
CA GLY A 111 -5.90 -12.31 -1.18
C GLY A 111 -4.55 -12.40 -0.50
N GLY A 112 -4.51 -12.08 0.81
CA GLY A 112 -3.34 -12.18 1.64
C GLY A 112 -2.80 -10.85 2.10
N GLN A 113 -1.49 -10.71 2.12
CA GLN A 113 -0.85 -9.50 2.60
C GLN A 113 -1.30 -8.29 1.76
N TYR A 114 -2.01 -7.36 2.41
CA TYR A 114 -2.75 -6.29 1.74
C TYR A 114 -1.90 -5.41 0.81
N TRP A 115 -0.61 -5.20 1.16
CA TRP A 115 0.29 -4.39 0.34
C TRP A 115 0.64 -5.11 -0.98
N LEU A 116 1.01 -6.39 -0.92
CA LEU A 116 1.27 -7.22 -2.11
C LEU A 116 0.04 -7.36 -3.00
N ALA A 117 -1.12 -7.66 -2.38
CA ALA A 117 -2.37 -7.74 -3.11
C ALA A 117 -2.70 -6.42 -3.80
N GLY A 118 -2.47 -5.28 -3.13
CA GLY A 118 -2.63 -3.94 -3.70
C GLY A 118 -1.73 -3.67 -4.91
N LEU A 119 -0.45 -4.04 -4.83
CA LEU A 119 0.50 -3.88 -5.94
C LEU A 119 0.06 -4.69 -7.17
N ILE A 120 -0.41 -5.93 -6.97
CA ILE A 120 -0.89 -6.78 -8.05
C ILE A 120 -2.14 -6.18 -8.71
N THR A 121 -3.12 -5.77 -7.91
CA THR A 121 -4.40 -5.29 -8.42
C THR A 121 -4.31 -3.96 -9.14
N THR A 122 -3.38 -3.09 -8.73
CA THR A 122 -3.20 -1.76 -9.34
C THR A 122 -2.78 -1.84 -10.81
N ASP A 123 -1.87 -2.77 -11.16
CA ASP A 123 -1.33 -2.89 -12.52
C ASP A 123 -1.94 -4.07 -13.30
N ALA A 124 -2.77 -4.90 -12.68
CA ALA A 124 -3.39 -6.02 -13.39
C ALA A 124 -4.50 -5.55 -14.32
N LYS A 125 -4.47 -6.01 -15.57
CA LYS A 125 -5.46 -5.65 -16.61
C LYS A 125 -6.90 -6.02 -16.22
N SER A 126 -7.10 -7.11 -15.48
CA SER A 126 -8.41 -7.56 -15.02
C SER A 126 -8.95 -6.77 -13.82
N GLN A 127 -8.14 -5.90 -13.21
CA GLN A 127 -8.47 -5.15 -11.99
C GLN A 127 -9.11 -6.03 -10.92
N PRO A 128 -8.42 -7.07 -10.43
CA PRO A 128 -8.99 -8.02 -9.49
C PRO A 128 -9.32 -7.33 -8.15
N SER A 129 -10.33 -7.85 -7.47
CA SER A 129 -10.70 -7.41 -6.13
C SER A 129 -9.68 -7.89 -5.09
N ILE A 130 -9.53 -7.14 -3.99
CA ILE A 130 -8.66 -7.54 -2.89
C ILE A 130 -9.47 -8.20 -1.79
N LEU A 131 -9.01 -9.36 -1.30
CA LEU A 131 -9.47 -9.97 -0.06
C LEU A 131 -8.43 -9.74 1.03
N ILE A 132 -8.74 -8.82 1.94
CA ILE A 132 -7.83 -8.36 2.99
C ILE A 132 -7.88 -9.33 4.17
N ALA A 133 -6.74 -9.90 4.53
CA ALA A 133 -6.58 -10.69 5.75
C ALA A 133 -6.51 -9.76 6.99
N PRO A 134 -6.79 -10.27 8.19
CA PRO A 134 -7.39 -11.58 8.47
C PRO A 134 -8.93 -11.57 8.53
N ASN A 135 -9.57 -10.43 8.33
CA ASN A 135 -11.00 -10.27 8.60
C ASN A 135 -11.81 -10.00 7.32
N ALA A 136 -12.81 -10.85 7.07
CA ALA A 136 -13.76 -10.71 5.96
C ALA A 136 -14.48 -9.36 5.93
N ALA A 137 -14.73 -8.72 7.06
CA ALA A 137 -15.38 -7.42 7.15
C ALA A 137 -14.59 -6.30 6.45
N PHE A 138 -13.27 -6.46 6.24
CA PHE A 138 -12.44 -5.51 5.49
C PHE A 138 -12.68 -5.57 3.98
N SER A 139 -13.33 -6.63 3.50
CA SER A 139 -13.61 -6.84 2.08
C SER A 139 -15.06 -7.31 1.88
N PRO A 140 -16.08 -6.47 2.19
CA PRO A 140 -17.48 -6.88 2.17
C PRO A 140 -17.99 -7.26 0.77
N TRP A 141 -17.25 -6.92 -0.29
CA TRP A 141 -17.53 -7.34 -1.68
C TRP A 141 -17.05 -8.76 -1.99
N MET A 142 -16.32 -9.41 -1.07
CA MET A 142 -15.81 -10.77 -1.21
C MET A 142 -16.62 -11.72 -0.33
N ASN A 143 -16.87 -12.92 -0.84
CA ASN A 143 -17.49 -14.00 -0.10
C ASN A 143 -17.01 -15.36 -0.61
N ALA A 144 -17.32 -16.43 0.13
CA ALA A 144 -16.93 -17.78 -0.21
C ALA A 144 -17.43 -18.23 -1.60
N GLN A 145 -18.68 -17.91 -1.95
CA GLN A 145 -19.28 -18.28 -3.24
C GLN A 145 -18.55 -17.62 -4.42
N ARG A 146 -18.10 -16.38 -4.27
CA ARG A 146 -17.32 -15.70 -5.31
C ARG A 146 -15.97 -16.35 -5.53
N ILE A 147 -15.30 -16.76 -4.44
CA ILE A 147 -14.01 -17.47 -4.52
C ILE A 147 -14.21 -18.83 -5.16
N GLU A 148 -15.25 -19.57 -4.76
CA GLU A 148 -15.58 -20.87 -5.33
C GLU A 148 -15.84 -20.81 -6.84
N SER A 149 -16.56 -19.78 -7.30
CA SER A 149 -16.94 -19.66 -8.72
C SER A 149 -15.87 -18.98 -9.59
N ARG A 150 -15.04 -18.09 -9.05
CA ARG A 150 -14.10 -17.26 -9.84
C ARG A 150 -12.64 -17.46 -9.48
N GLY A 151 -12.37 -18.07 -8.34
CA GLY A 151 -11.02 -18.32 -7.84
C GLY A 151 -10.38 -17.14 -7.12
N LEU A 152 -9.17 -17.41 -6.60
CA LEU A 152 -8.36 -16.47 -5.83
C LEU A 152 -6.88 -16.78 -6.00
N LEU A 153 -6.06 -15.74 -6.11
CA LEU A 153 -4.62 -15.84 -5.96
C LEU A 153 -4.23 -15.32 -4.57
N GLN A 154 -3.74 -16.20 -3.71
CA GLN A 154 -3.21 -15.84 -2.40
C GLN A 154 -1.74 -15.46 -2.52
N VAL A 155 -1.30 -14.39 -1.83
CA VAL A 155 0.10 -13.93 -1.82
C VAL A 155 0.53 -13.49 -0.43
N TRP A 156 1.75 -13.85 -0.02
CA TRP A 156 2.33 -13.43 1.27
C TRP A 156 3.86 -13.40 1.20
N ARG A 157 4.48 -12.73 2.16
CA ARG A 157 5.95 -12.71 2.33
C ARG A 157 6.39 -13.74 3.35
N ASP A 158 7.67 -14.07 3.32
CA ASP A 158 8.28 -14.85 4.40
C ASP A 158 8.02 -14.22 5.77
N GLY A 159 7.59 -15.05 6.71
CA GLY A 159 7.26 -14.64 8.08
C GLY A 159 5.93 -13.89 8.26
N GLU A 160 5.21 -13.59 7.17
CA GLU A 160 3.91 -12.91 7.20
C GLU A 160 2.83 -13.83 6.62
N HIS A 161 2.47 -14.86 7.35
CA HIS A 161 1.38 -15.76 6.94
C HIS A 161 0.10 -15.37 7.69
N ASP A 162 -0.70 -14.51 7.08
CA ASP A 162 -2.02 -14.16 7.60
C ASP A 162 -3.04 -15.23 7.21
N GLU A 163 -3.90 -15.59 8.17
CA GLU A 163 -5.09 -16.39 7.87
C GLU A 163 -6.02 -15.58 6.97
N ILE A 164 -6.37 -16.14 5.83
CA ILE A 164 -7.28 -15.51 4.88
C ILE A 164 -8.68 -16.06 5.08
N PRO A 165 -9.70 -15.18 5.19
CA PRO A 165 -11.08 -15.62 5.32
C PRO A 165 -11.48 -16.60 4.21
N TYR A 166 -12.25 -17.60 4.58
CA TYR A 166 -12.85 -18.63 3.72
C TYR A 166 -11.92 -19.74 3.19
N LEU A 167 -10.57 -19.61 3.22
CA LEU A 167 -9.68 -20.56 2.55
C LEU A 167 -9.58 -21.93 3.26
N ASP A 168 -9.96 -22.00 4.51
CA ASP A 168 -10.06 -23.22 5.33
C ASP A 168 -11.36 -24.01 5.07
N GLN A 169 -12.33 -23.41 4.35
CA GLN A 169 -13.55 -24.12 4.00
C GLN A 169 -13.26 -25.23 3.00
N PRO A 170 -13.79 -26.48 3.21
CA PRO A 170 -13.41 -27.64 2.41
C PRO A 170 -13.63 -27.48 0.90
N ASN A 171 -14.70 -26.79 0.51
CA ASN A 171 -15.01 -26.50 -0.90
C ASN A 171 -14.00 -25.57 -1.54
N ILE A 172 -13.48 -24.58 -0.81
CA ILE A 172 -12.47 -23.64 -1.31
C ILE A 172 -11.06 -24.27 -1.23
N ALA A 173 -10.74 -24.94 -0.13
CA ALA A 173 -9.47 -25.64 0.03
C ALA A 173 -9.23 -26.65 -1.11
N ALA A 174 -10.28 -27.34 -1.58
CA ALA A 174 -10.23 -28.26 -2.71
C ALA A 174 -9.91 -27.58 -4.06
N LEU A 175 -10.04 -26.26 -4.17
CA LEU A 175 -9.66 -25.51 -5.36
C LEU A 175 -8.17 -25.21 -5.44
N ALA A 176 -7.40 -25.46 -4.36
CA ALA A 176 -5.95 -25.25 -4.38
C ALA A 176 -5.32 -26.08 -5.52
N THR A 177 -4.83 -25.38 -6.55
CA THR A 177 -4.36 -26.01 -7.79
C THR A 177 -2.84 -26.04 -7.86
N ALA A 178 -2.19 -24.96 -7.43
CA ALA A 178 -0.75 -24.83 -7.47
C ALA A 178 -0.28 -23.81 -6.41
N GLU A 179 0.96 -23.98 -5.98
CA GLU A 179 1.65 -23.04 -5.11
C GLU A 179 3.11 -22.91 -5.52
N GLY A 180 3.77 -21.85 -5.08
CA GLY A 180 5.17 -21.63 -5.37
C GLY A 180 5.72 -20.36 -4.77
N ILE A 181 6.90 -19.99 -5.24
CA ILE A 181 7.67 -18.85 -4.75
C ILE A 181 8.08 -18.01 -5.95
N TRP A 182 7.92 -16.70 -5.84
CA TRP A 182 8.52 -15.73 -6.73
C TRP A 182 9.69 -15.03 -6.03
N GLN A 183 10.71 -14.70 -6.80
CA GLN A 183 11.87 -13.95 -6.32
C GLN A 183 12.05 -12.70 -7.17
N PHE A 184 12.13 -11.54 -6.52
CA PHE A 184 12.29 -10.27 -7.21
C PHE A 184 13.52 -9.54 -6.69
N ALA A 185 14.41 -9.15 -7.60
CA ALA A 185 15.50 -8.25 -7.26
C ALA A 185 14.97 -6.85 -6.94
N TRP A 186 15.63 -6.18 -5.99
CA TRP A 186 15.31 -4.79 -5.68
C TRP A 186 15.88 -3.86 -6.75
N PRO A 187 15.07 -3.04 -7.42
CA PRO A 187 15.53 -2.22 -8.56
C PRO A 187 16.70 -1.29 -8.24
N GLN A 188 16.76 -0.77 -7.01
CA GLN A 188 17.80 0.16 -6.57
C GLN A 188 18.93 -0.49 -5.77
N ASN A 189 18.81 -1.75 -5.41
CA ASN A 189 19.82 -2.48 -4.65
C ASN A 189 19.81 -3.97 -5.05
N PRO A 190 20.29 -4.32 -6.25
CA PRO A 190 20.24 -5.68 -6.77
C PRO A 190 21.11 -6.68 -6.01
N GLU A 191 22.10 -6.20 -5.23
CA GLU A 191 22.98 -7.05 -4.40
C GLU A 191 22.30 -7.49 -3.09
N ARG A 192 21.18 -6.86 -2.74
CA ARG A 192 20.38 -7.24 -1.58
C ARG A 192 19.68 -8.57 -1.82
N GLU A 193 19.45 -9.32 -0.74
CA GLU A 193 18.58 -10.50 -0.77
C GLU A 193 17.26 -10.19 -1.48
N PRO A 194 16.86 -11.04 -2.46
CA PRO A 194 15.69 -10.81 -3.24
C PRO A 194 14.42 -10.77 -2.36
N LEU A 195 13.43 -10.05 -2.80
CA LEU A 195 12.10 -10.12 -2.20
C LEU A 195 11.50 -11.49 -2.52
N ILE A 196 11.24 -12.28 -1.49
CA ILE A 196 10.58 -13.58 -1.60
C ILE A 196 9.09 -13.38 -1.38
N VAL A 197 8.30 -13.82 -2.36
CA VAL A 197 6.85 -13.80 -2.34
C VAL A 197 6.34 -15.21 -2.56
N HIS A 198 5.65 -15.74 -1.57
CA HIS A 198 4.92 -17.00 -1.67
C HIS A 198 3.56 -16.75 -2.30
N TRP A 199 3.09 -17.72 -3.06
CA TRP A 199 1.77 -17.66 -3.66
C TRP A 199 1.10 -19.03 -3.66
N ARG A 200 -0.24 -19.02 -3.62
CA ARG A 200 -1.10 -20.19 -3.82
C ARG A 200 -2.30 -19.81 -4.67
N ALA A 201 -2.59 -20.60 -5.68
CA ALA A 201 -3.71 -20.36 -6.58
C ALA A 201 -4.86 -21.31 -6.28
N TYR A 202 -6.04 -20.75 -6.10
CA TYR A 202 -7.31 -21.46 -5.95
C TYR A 202 -8.10 -21.27 -7.25
N VAL A 203 -8.04 -22.26 -8.14
CA VAL A 203 -8.62 -22.18 -9.49
C VAL A 203 -9.87 -23.06 -9.56
N PRO A 204 -11.05 -22.49 -9.89
CA PRO A 204 -12.26 -23.26 -10.10
C PRO A 204 -12.07 -24.32 -11.20
N THR A 205 -12.76 -25.43 -11.05
CA THR A 205 -12.60 -26.60 -11.96
C THR A 205 -12.86 -26.20 -13.41
N ASP A 206 -13.91 -25.37 -13.62
CA ASP A 206 -14.32 -24.91 -14.94
C ASP A 206 -13.34 -23.92 -15.60
N CYS A 207 -12.46 -23.32 -14.80
CA CYS A 207 -11.46 -22.35 -15.24
C CYS A 207 -10.06 -22.94 -15.43
N ARG A 208 -9.83 -24.22 -15.08
CA ARG A 208 -8.49 -24.83 -15.17
C ARG A 208 -8.04 -24.95 -16.60
N SER A 209 -6.82 -24.53 -16.87
CA SER A 209 -6.16 -24.78 -18.15
C SER A 209 -5.77 -26.26 -18.19
N PHE A 210 -6.32 -26.98 -19.15
CA PHE A 210 -5.84 -28.33 -19.44
C PHE A 210 -4.45 -28.22 -20.07
N ARG A 211 -3.46 -28.80 -19.43
CA ARG A 211 -2.15 -29.05 -20.03
C ARG A 211 -2.15 -30.37 -20.80
#